data_30ada929cd09c707ffbbc579f241c1df
#
_entry.id   30ada929cd09c707ffbbc579f241c1df
#
_cell.length_a   1.000
_cell.length_b   1.000
_cell.length_c   1.000
_cell.angle_alpha   90.00
_cell.angle_beta   90.00
_cell.angle_gamma   90.00
#
_symmetry.space_group_name_H-M   'P 1'
#
loop_
_entity.id
_entity.type
_entity.pdbx_description
1 polymer ?
#
loop_
_entity_poly.entity_id
_entity_poly.type
_entity_poly.pdbx_seq_one_letter_code
_entity_poly.pdbx_strand_id
1 'polypeptide(L)'
;MNLPEKKAAVFRAVLKLLRQGRPLGDLKVSEIAEAAGIGKGTVYEYFPSREELLRDAMQYSRAQGFQELYAAISDAEGFEARWKVIEITARQLLECSSVFFSQVPSMGFPQAALYDICGGPQERADTRRMIGEIMNCLTTAAVEEGLAPRMPEPEYLSMVGEGCISGFLLRCALSEGRQEEIAAALADTCKLYIAALQ
;
A
#
# COMPACT_ATOMS: atom_id res chain seq x y z
N MET A 1 13.09 2.62 -14.31
CA MET A 1 13.33 1.36 -15.07
C MET A 1 12.26 1.25 -16.15
N ASN A 2 12.65 1.21 -17.42
CA ASN A 2 11.68 1.21 -18.52
C ASN A 2 11.10 -0.21 -18.66
N LEU A 3 9.87 -0.41 -18.17
CA LEU A 3 9.19 -1.70 -18.19
C LEU A 3 8.68 -1.98 -19.61
N PRO A 4 8.91 -3.18 -20.19
CA PRO A 4 8.35 -3.52 -21.49
C PRO A 4 6.84 -3.32 -21.50
N GLU A 5 6.31 -2.69 -22.53
CA GLU A 5 4.89 -2.29 -22.61
C GLU A 5 3.93 -3.47 -22.39
N LYS A 6 4.25 -4.64 -22.94
CA LYS A 6 3.47 -5.87 -22.75
C LYS A 6 3.47 -6.34 -21.28
N LYS A 7 4.61 -6.23 -20.58
CA LYS A 7 4.70 -6.57 -19.16
C LYS A 7 3.82 -5.62 -18.32
N ALA A 8 3.87 -4.32 -18.61
CA ALA A 8 3.00 -3.34 -17.99
C ALA A 8 1.51 -3.57 -18.26
N ALA A 9 1.16 -4.00 -19.49
CA ALA A 9 -0.22 -4.35 -19.83
C ALA A 9 -0.73 -5.54 -19.00
N VAL A 10 0.10 -6.56 -18.79
CA VAL A 10 -0.25 -7.71 -17.92
C VAL A 10 -0.50 -7.25 -16.49
N PHE A 11 0.34 -6.39 -15.93
CA PHE A 11 0.16 -5.88 -14.58
C PHE A 11 -1.14 -5.07 -14.44
N ARG A 12 -1.42 -4.16 -15.40
CA ARG A 12 -2.69 -3.42 -15.42
C ARG A 12 -3.90 -4.34 -15.52
N ALA A 13 -3.80 -5.44 -16.28
CA ALA A 13 -4.87 -6.44 -16.40
C ALA A 13 -5.14 -7.14 -15.06
N VAL A 14 -4.10 -7.57 -14.33
CA VAL A 14 -4.25 -8.15 -12.98
C VAL A 14 -4.96 -7.16 -12.06
N LEU A 15 -4.51 -5.91 -12.00
CA LEU A 15 -5.11 -4.89 -11.14
C LEU A 15 -6.57 -4.57 -11.51
N LYS A 16 -6.88 -4.56 -12.82
CA LYS A 16 -8.26 -4.38 -13.30
C LYS A 16 -9.17 -5.50 -12.80
N LEU A 17 -8.73 -6.76 -12.91
CA LEU A 17 -9.52 -7.92 -12.45
C LEU A 17 -9.73 -7.90 -10.93
N LEU A 18 -8.70 -7.52 -10.15
CA LEU A 18 -8.81 -7.35 -8.70
C LEU A 18 -9.82 -6.25 -8.33
N ARG A 19 -9.80 -5.10 -9.01
CA ARG A 19 -10.79 -4.02 -8.82
C ARG A 19 -12.21 -4.44 -9.16
N GLN A 20 -12.38 -5.44 -10.01
CA GLN A 20 -13.68 -6.06 -10.32
C GLN A 20 -14.13 -7.09 -9.27
N GLY A 21 -13.40 -7.21 -8.16
CA GLY A 21 -13.73 -8.12 -7.06
C GLY A 21 -13.26 -9.56 -7.28
N ARG A 22 -12.42 -9.83 -8.29
CA ARG A 22 -11.88 -11.17 -8.50
C ARG A 22 -10.80 -11.47 -7.45
N PRO A 23 -10.91 -12.59 -6.69
CA PRO A 23 -9.87 -12.97 -5.75
C PRO A 23 -8.54 -13.24 -6.46
N LEU A 24 -7.43 -12.79 -5.87
CA LEU A 24 -6.08 -12.97 -6.42
C LEU A 24 -5.77 -14.46 -6.67
N GLY A 25 -6.17 -15.32 -5.72
CA GLY A 25 -5.98 -16.77 -5.79
C GLY A 25 -6.68 -17.45 -6.96
N ASP A 26 -7.76 -16.86 -7.49
CA ASP A 26 -8.60 -17.45 -8.55
C ASP A 26 -8.26 -16.95 -9.95
N LEU A 27 -7.39 -15.94 -10.08
CA LEU A 27 -7.01 -15.39 -11.38
C LEU A 27 -6.24 -16.40 -12.22
N LYS A 28 -6.77 -16.72 -13.40
CA LYS A 28 -6.11 -17.61 -14.37
C LYS A 28 -5.27 -16.82 -15.35
N VAL A 29 -4.12 -17.36 -15.77
CA VAL A 29 -3.23 -16.71 -16.75
C VAL A 29 -3.97 -16.44 -18.07
N SER A 30 -4.94 -17.27 -18.47
CA SER A 30 -5.78 -17.06 -19.66
C SER A 30 -6.65 -15.81 -19.55
N GLU A 31 -7.28 -15.58 -18.40
CA GLU A 31 -8.10 -14.39 -18.15
C GLU A 31 -7.25 -13.11 -18.10
N ILE A 32 -6.07 -13.20 -17.48
CA ILE A 32 -5.11 -12.09 -17.43
C ILE A 32 -4.62 -11.74 -18.84
N ALA A 33 -4.26 -12.75 -19.65
CA ALA A 33 -3.82 -12.57 -21.03
C ALA A 33 -4.90 -11.91 -21.88
N GLU A 34 -6.15 -12.38 -21.80
CA GLU A 34 -7.29 -11.80 -22.48
C GLU A 34 -7.52 -10.34 -22.06
N ALA A 35 -7.53 -10.07 -20.77
CA ALA A 35 -7.68 -8.71 -20.24
C ALA A 35 -6.53 -7.77 -20.61
N ALA A 36 -5.32 -8.31 -20.83
CA ALA A 36 -4.14 -7.57 -21.28
C ALA A 36 -4.08 -7.40 -22.81
N GLY A 37 -4.95 -8.08 -23.58
CA GLY A 37 -4.95 -8.06 -25.03
C GLY A 37 -3.75 -8.76 -25.68
N ILE A 38 -3.17 -9.78 -25.01
CA ILE A 38 -2.01 -10.54 -25.51
C ILE A 38 -2.26 -12.05 -25.44
N GLY A 39 -1.48 -12.81 -26.20
CA GLY A 39 -1.55 -14.27 -26.17
C GLY A 39 -1.04 -14.87 -24.85
N LYS A 40 -1.67 -15.96 -24.38
CA LYS A 40 -1.20 -16.68 -23.18
C LYS A 40 0.27 -17.12 -23.30
N GLY A 41 0.73 -17.51 -24.51
CA GLY A 41 2.14 -17.85 -24.78
C GLY A 41 3.05 -16.65 -24.48
N THR A 42 2.66 -15.47 -24.93
CA THR A 42 3.43 -14.24 -24.67
C THR A 42 3.52 -13.90 -23.18
N VAL A 43 2.48 -14.21 -22.38
CA VAL A 43 2.57 -14.05 -20.92
C VAL A 43 3.67 -14.92 -20.35
N TYR A 44 3.78 -16.18 -20.78
CA TYR A 44 4.82 -17.11 -20.31
C TYR A 44 6.23 -16.78 -20.81
N GLU A 45 6.37 -15.96 -21.86
CA GLU A 45 7.68 -15.39 -22.27
C GLU A 45 8.23 -14.42 -21.22
N TYR A 46 7.36 -13.73 -20.48
CA TYR A 46 7.74 -12.74 -19.46
C TYR A 46 7.70 -13.29 -18.03
N PHE A 47 6.86 -14.28 -17.77
CA PHE A 47 6.62 -14.82 -16.42
C PHE A 47 6.66 -16.34 -16.47
N PRO A 48 7.68 -16.97 -15.88
CA PRO A 48 7.85 -18.44 -15.89
C PRO A 48 6.68 -19.18 -15.23
N SER A 49 6.02 -18.55 -14.25
CA SER A 49 4.88 -19.13 -13.54
C SER A 49 3.78 -18.10 -13.29
N ARG A 50 2.58 -18.58 -12.96
CA ARG A 50 1.45 -17.75 -12.51
C ARG A 50 1.80 -17.04 -11.20
N GLU A 51 2.43 -17.72 -10.29
CA GLU A 51 2.83 -17.23 -8.97
C GLU A 51 3.81 -16.05 -9.11
N GLU A 52 4.79 -16.14 -10.00
CA GLU A 52 5.72 -15.04 -10.29
C GLU A 52 5.02 -13.87 -10.95
N LEU A 53 4.12 -14.13 -11.90
CA LEU A 53 3.31 -13.08 -12.52
C LEU A 53 2.52 -12.30 -11.47
N LEU A 54 1.80 -12.99 -10.59
CA LEU A 54 0.98 -12.35 -9.57
C LEU A 54 1.83 -11.59 -8.55
N ARG A 55 2.96 -12.17 -8.13
CA ARG A 55 3.92 -11.51 -7.24
C ARG A 55 4.45 -10.21 -7.87
N ASP A 56 4.95 -10.29 -9.09
CA ASP A 56 5.50 -9.13 -9.80
C ASP A 56 4.42 -8.04 -10.02
N ALA A 57 3.18 -8.45 -10.34
CA ALA A 57 2.07 -7.52 -10.49
C ALA A 57 1.72 -6.79 -9.18
N MET A 58 1.74 -7.49 -8.06
CA MET A 58 1.50 -6.90 -6.74
C MET A 58 2.65 -5.97 -6.31
N GLN A 59 3.90 -6.33 -6.60
CA GLN A 59 5.05 -5.46 -6.36
C GLN A 59 4.96 -4.17 -7.19
N TYR A 60 4.63 -4.30 -8.47
CA TYR A 60 4.44 -3.16 -9.36
C TYR A 60 3.32 -2.23 -8.86
N SER A 61 2.18 -2.80 -8.49
CA SER A 61 1.06 -2.04 -7.93
C SER A 61 1.44 -1.27 -6.67
N ARG A 62 2.16 -1.92 -5.76
CA ARG A 62 2.62 -1.30 -4.52
C ARG A 62 3.58 -0.14 -4.80
N ALA A 63 4.58 -0.37 -5.66
CA ALA A 63 5.54 0.67 -6.01
C ALA A 63 4.86 1.89 -6.66
N GLN A 64 3.90 1.65 -7.58
CA GLN A 64 3.11 2.72 -8.19
C GLN A 64 2.26 3.47 -7.17
N GLY A 65 1.53 2.74 -6.30
CA GLY A 65 0.71 3.36 -5.27
C GLY A 65 1.51 4.24 -4.31
N PHE A 66 2.71 3.82 -3.93
CA PHE A 66 3.60 4.65 -3.12
C PHE A 66 4.12 5.89 -3.87
N GLN A 67 4.46 5.77 -5.15
CA GLN A 67 4.89 6.92 -5.96
C GLN A 67 3.76 7.94 -6.13
N GLU A 68 2.55 7.49 -6.42
CA GLU A 68 1.37 8.35 -6.54
C GLU A 68 1.05 9.05 -5.21
N LEU A 69 1.10 8.31 -4.10
CA LEU A 69 0.88 8.87 -2.76
C LEU A 69 1.96 9.90 -2.40
N TYR A 70 3.23 9.57 -2.64
CA TYR A 70 4.34 10.49 -2.36
C TYR A 70 4.23 11.78 -3.18
N ALA A 71 3.91 11.67 -4.48
CA ALA A 71 3.70 12.84 -5.33
C ALA A 71 2.55 13.71 -4.80
N ALA A 72 1.39 13.10 -4.49
CA ALA A 72 0.24 13.84 -3.98
C ALA A 72 0.52 14.52 -2.62
N ILE A 73 1.28 13.86 -1.72
CA ILE A 73 1.69 14.44 -0.44
C ILE A 73 2.68 15.59 -0.66
N SER A 74 3.62 15.44 -1.61
CA SER A 74 4.62 16.48 -1.90
C SER A 74 4.01 17.72 -2.50
N ASP A 75 2.96 17.59 -3.31
CA ASP A 75 2.23 18.69 -3.94
C ASP A 75 1.28 19.40 -2.95
N ALA A 76 0.95 18.78 -1.83
CA ALA A 76 0.06 19.36 -0.82
C ALA A 76 0.83 20.32 0.10
N GLU A 77 0.24 21.47 0.43
CA GLU A 77 0.82 22.49 1.30
C GLU A 77 0.40 22.30 2.75
N GLY A 78 1.37 22.18 3.64
CA GLY A 78 1.16 22.06 5.08
C GLY A 78 0.80 20.65 5.57
N PHE A 79 0.88 20.45 6.88
CA PHE A 79 0.69 19.15 7.50
C PHE A 79 -0.74 18.62 7.31
N GLU A 80 -1.75 19.46 7.54
CA GLU A 80 -3.16 19.06 7.46
C GLU A 80 -3.54 18.60 6.05
N ALA A 81 -3.12 19.32 5.00
CA ALA A 81 -3.40 18.95 3.61
C ALA A 81 -2.69 17.65 3.23
N ARG A 82 -1.43 17.47 3.64
CA ARG A 82 -0.68 16.21 3.45
C ARG A 82 -1.33 15.04 4.16
N TRP A 83 -1.78 15.24 5.41
CA TRP A 83 -2.50 14.21 6.14
C TRP A 83 -3.82 13.84 5.46
N LYS A 84 -4.51 14.83 4.91
CA LYS A 84 -5.77 14.61 4.16
C LYS A 84 -5.57 13.72 2.93
N VAL A 85 -4.45 13.86 2.24
CA VAL A 85 -4.08 12.94 1.14
C VAL A 85 -3.96 11.50 1.65
N ILE A 86 -3.31 11.29 2.80
CA ILE A 86 -3.22 9.95 3.42
C ILE A 86 -4.60 9.41 3.78
N GLU A 87 -5.47 10.22 4.38
CA GLU A 87 -6.84 9.78 4.71
C GLU A 87 -7.62 9.33 3.47
N ILE A 88 -7.58 10.12 2.39
CA ILE A 88 -8.27 9.79 1.14
C ILE A 88 -7.72 8.50 0.55
N THR A 89 -6.40 8.36 0.48
CA THR A 89 -5.75 7.17 -0.06
C THR A 89 -6.05 5.93 0.78
N ALA A 90 -6.01 6.04 2.11
CA ALA A 90 -6.34 4.94 3.01
C ALA A 90 -7.79 4.46 2.83
N ARG A 91 -8.76 5.39 2.71
CA ARG A 91 -10.16 5.05 2.44
C ARG A 91 -10.33 4.34 1.10
N GLN A 92 -9.72 4.86 0.04
CA GLN A 92 -9.75 4.25 -1.29
C GLN A 92 -9.17 2.84 -1.30
N LEU A 93 -8.05 2.64 -0.59
CA LEU A 93 -7.43 1.31 -0.45
C LEU A 93 -8.36 0.34 0.30
N LEU A 94 -9.03 0.78 1.36
CA LEU A 94 -9.97 -0.05 2.11
C LEU A 94 -11.22 -0.41 1.29
N GLU A 95 -11.77 0.52 0.52
CA GLU A 95 -12.88 0.26 -0.39
C GLU A 95 -12.52 -0.78 -1.47
N CYS A 96 -11.32 -0.66 -2.05
CA CYS A 96 -10.81 -1.64 -3.02
C CYS A 96 -10.43 -2.98 -2.37
N SER A 97 -10.11 -2.99 -1.09
CA SER A 97 -9.58 -4.15 -0.35
C SER A 97 -10.63 -4.86 0.51
N SER A 98 -11.91 -4.48 0.44
CA SER A 98 -12.98 -5.13 1.23
C SER A 98 -13.01 -6.65 1.05
N VAL A 99 -12.68 -7.13 -0.16
CA VAL A 99 -12.51 -8.57 -0.46
C VAL A 99 -11.26 -9.15 0.20
N PHE A 100 -10.17 -8.38 0.30
CA PHE A 100 -8.92 -8.83 0.90
C PHE A 100 -9.04 -8.93 2.42
N PHE A 101 -9.59 -7.90 3.08
CA PHE A 101 -9.76 -7.89 4.53
C PHE A 101 -10.82 -8.87 5.04
N SER A 102 -11.83 -9.22 4.24
CA SER A 102 -12.81 -10.25 4.62
C SER A 102 -12.21 -11.66 4.73
N GLN A 103 -11.07 -11.90 4.11
CA GLN A 103 -10.36 -13.19 4.16
C GLN A 103 -9.29 -13.25 5.27
N VAL A 104 -8.85 -12.11 5.81
CA VAL A 104 -7.82 -12.04 6.86
C VAL A 104 -8.23 -12.74 8.17
N PRO A 105 -9.48 -12.64 8.69
CA PRO A 105 -9.88 -13.37 9.89
C PRO A 105 -9.88 -14.89 9.75
N SER A 106 -10.18 -15.42 8.55
CA SER A 106 -10.22 -16.86 8.31
C SER A 106 -8.83 -17.51 8.15
N MET A 107 -7.80 -16.72 7.94
CA MET A 107 -6.43 -17.20 7.77
C MET A 107 -5.65 -17.26 9.09
N GLY A 108 -6.24 -16.81 10.25
CA GLY A 108 -5.48 -16.62 11.50
C GLY A 108 -4.26 -15.75 11.16
N PHE A 109 -3.98 -14.68 11.86
CA PHE A 109 -2.83 -13.81 11.54
C PHE A 109 -1.52 -14.63 11.42
N PRO A 110 -1.19 -15.29 10.32
CA PRO A 110 0.10 -15.96 10.21
C PRO A 110 1.08 -14.85 9.82
N GLN A 111 2.17 -14.77 10.55
CA GLN A 111 3.38 -14.04 10.13
C GLN A 111 3.67 -14.23 8.62
N ALA A 112 3.36 -15.40 8.08
CA ALA A 112 3.44 -15.71 6.65
C ALA A 112 2.62 -14.78 5.76
N ALA A 113 1.39 -14.40 6.11
CA ALA A 113 0.59 -13.51 5.27
C ALA A 113 1.14 -12.08 5.23
N LEU A 114 1.68 -11.58 6.35
CA LEU A 114 2.43 -10.31 6.35
C LEU A 114 3.73 -10.43 5.54
N TYR A 115 4.43 -11.57 5.62
CA TYR A 115 5.61 -11.84 4.79
C TYR A 115 5.27 -11.89 3.30
N ASP A 116 4.15 -12.50 2.93
CA ASP A 116 3.71 -12.58 1.53
C ASP A 116 3.26 -11.21 1.00
N ILE A 117 2.63 -10.38 1.85
CA ILE A 117 2.24 -9.00 1.50
C ILE A 117 3.47 -8.09 1.38
N CYS A 118 4.45 -8.24 2.29
CA CYS A 118 5.65 -7.40 2.31
C CYS A 118 6.74 -7.87 1.35
N GLY A 119 6.64 -9.09 0.80
CA GLY A 119 7.62 -9.65 -0.11
C GLY A 119 8.92 -10.10 0.55
N GLY A 120 9.94 -10.38 -0.26
CA GLY A 120 11.28 -10.78 0.19
C GLY A 120 12.08 -9.66 0.89
N PRO A 121 13.32 -9.94 1.30
CA PRO A 121 14.15 -8.95 2.01
C PRO A 121 14.33 -7.63 1.25
N GLN A 122 14.50 -7.69 -0.07
CA GLN A 122 14.69 -6.50 -0.89
C GLN A 122 13.40 -5.67 -0.97
N GLU A 123 12.25 -6.31 -1.18
CA GLU A 123 10.96 -5.63 -1.25
C GLU A 123 10.59 -4.97 0.09
N ARG A 124 10.96 -5.60 1.21
CA ARG A 124 10.78 -4.98 2.54
C ARG A 124 11.66 -3.76 2.73
N ALA A 125 12.91 -3.80 2.25
CA ALA A 125 13.80 -2.65 2.30
C ALA A 125 13.26 -1.49 1.44
N ASP A 126 12.76 -1.79 0.24
CA ASP A 126 12.15 -0.79 -0.65
C ASP A 126 10.87 -0.19 -0.04
N THR A 127 10.02 -1.02 0.57
CA THR A 127 8.81 -0.56 1.27
C THR A 127 9.16 0.35 2.45
N ARG A 128 10.14 -0.05 3.27
CA ARG A 128 10.61 0.78 4.40
C ARG A 128 11.15 2.12 3.93
N ARG A 129 11.94 2.14 2.87
CA ARG A 129 12.45 3.37 2.28
C ARG A 129 11.31 4.29 1.82
N MET A 130 10.32 3.75 1.09
CA MET A 130 9.16 4.53 0.63
C MET A 130 8.33 5.08 1.78
N ILE A 131 8.10 4.28 2.83
CA ILE A 131 7.44 4.76 4.05
C ILE A 131 8.26 5.88 4.68
N GLY A 132 9.57 5.72 4.79
CA GLY A 132 10.47 6.74 5.32
C GLY A 132 10.40 8.06 4.54
N GLU A 133 10.34 8.03 3.22
CA GLU A 133 10.19 9.22 2.37
C GLU A 133 8.86 9.95 2.64
N ILE A 134 7.75 9.22 2.76
CA ILE A 134 6.43 9.79 3.11
C ILE A 134 6.46 10.40 4.51
N MET A 135 7.00 9.67 5.50
CA MET A 135 7.10 10.17 6.87
C MET A 135 7.97 11.41 6.95
N ASN A 136 9.10 11.44 6.24
CA ASN A 136 9.97 12.61 6.17
C ASN A 136 9.24 13.83 5.62
N CYS A 137 8.47 13.67 4.54
CA CYS A 137 7.67 14.75 3.94
C CYS A 137 6.62 15.30 4.91
N LEU A 138 5.91 14.42 5.63
CA LEU A 138 4.92 14.80 6.65
C LEU A 138 5.58 15.51 7.85
N THR A 139 6.68 14.95 8.37
CA THR A 139 7.36 15.49 9.54
C THR A 139 7.97 16.84 9.25
N THR A 140 8.48 17.06 8.03
CA THR A 140 8.99 18.37 7.61
C THR A 140 7.90 19.43 7.76
N ALA A 141 6.70 19.20 7.27
CA ALA A 141 5.59 20.12 7.44
C ALA A 141 5.20 20.29 8.92
N ALA A 142 5.18 19.20 9.70
CA ALA A 142 4.87 19.26 11.12
C ALA A 142 5.89 20.14 11.91
N VAL A 143 7.17 20.06 11.56
CA VAL A 143 8.22 20.90 12.16
C VAL A 143 8.08 22.35 11.73
N GLU A 144 7.87 22.61 10.45
CA GLU A 144 7.68 23.97 9.90
C GLU A 144 6.47 24.68 10.53
N GLU A 145 5.41 23.95 10.86
CA GLU A 145 4.19 24.47 11.49
C GLU A 145 4.25 24.47 13.04
N GLY A 146 5.36 24.01 13.63
CA GLY A 146 5.53 23.97 15.09
C GLY A 146 4.73 22.84 15.79
N LEU A 147 4.21 21.87 15.03
CA LEU A 147 3.53 20.69 15.56
C LEU A 147 4.52 19.67 16.11
N ALA A 148 5.77 19.70 15.67
CA ALA A 148 6.87 18.90 16.19
C ALA A 148 8.07 19.82 16.48
N PRO A 149 8.86 19.56 17.57
CA PRO A 149 9.95 20.44 17.99
C PRO A 149 11.18 20.37 17.06
N ARG A 150 11.40 19.24 16.43
CA ARG A 150 12.53 18.99 15.52
C ARG A 150 12.29 17.74 14.68
N MET A 151 13.10 17.58 13.63
CA MET A 151 13.14 16.34 12.84
C MET A 151 13.75 15.20 13.68
N PRO A 152 13.05 14.07 13.83
CA PRO A 152 13.59 12.88 14.50
C PRO A 152 14.65 12.15 13.66
N GLU A 153 15.38 11.21 14.29
CA GLU A 153 16.29 10.33 13.58
C GLU A 153 15.53 9.45 12.54
N PRO A 154 16.13 9.17 11.38
CA PRO A 154 15.45 8.44 10.28
C PRO A 154 14.92 7.07 10.69
N GLU A 155 15.66 6.30 11.48
CA GLU A 155 15.24 4.98 11.97
C GLU A 155 14.03 5.08 12.90
N TYR A 156 14.00 6.06 13.79
CA TYR A 156 12.87 6.32 14.67
C TYR A 156 11.64 6.71 13.85
N LEU A 157 11.79 7.60 12.88
CA LEU A 157 10.71 8.06 12.03
C LEU A 157 10.11 6.93 11.18
N SER A 158 10.97 6.04 10.67
CA SER A 158 10.54 4.83 9.95
C SER A 158 9.74 3.89 10.87
N MET A 159 10.20 3.68 12.10
CA MET A 159 9.50 2.85 13.09
C MET A 159 8.13 3.45 13.46
N VAL A 160 8.05 4.76 13.66
CA VAL A 160 6.77 5.46 13.92
C VAL A 160 5.81 5.25 12.76
N GLY A 161 6.25 5.42 11.52
CA GLY A 161 5.43 5.21 10.32
C GLY A 161 4.94 3.76 10.19
N GLU A 162 5.83 2.79 10.37
CA GLU A 162 5.49 1.36 10.35
C GLU A 162 4.46 1.02 11.45
N GLY A 163 4.63 1.58 12.66
CA GLY A 163 3.73 1.40 13.79
C GLY A 163 2.34 2.00 13.54
N CYS A 164 2.29 3.21 13.01
CA CYS A 164 1.05 3.88 12.64
C CYS A 164 0.27 3.10 11.57
N ILE A 165 0.95 2.65 10.52
CA ILE A 165 0.34 1.85 9.45
C ILE A 165 -0.17 0.52 9.99
N SER A 166 0.65 -0.19 10.77
CA SER A 166 0.29 -1.50 11.33
C SER A 166 -0.88 -1.39 12.31
N GLY A 167 -0.88 -0.38 13.19
CA GLY A 167 -1.96 -0.12 14.14
C GLY A 167 -3.27 0.24 13.43
N PHE A 168 -3.19 1.08 12.41
CA PHE A 168 -4.35 1.44 11.58
C PHE A 168 -4.94 0.20 10.87
N LEU A 169 -4.11 -0.60 10.20
CA LEU A 169 -4.57 -1.81 9.50
C LEU A 169 -5.20 -2.83 10.46
N LEU A 170 -4.61 -3.01 11.64
CA LEU A 170 -5.19 -3.88 12.68
C LEU A 170 -6.56 -3.37 13.13
N ARG A 171 -6.72 -2.07 13.39
CA ARG A 171 -8.02 -1.47 13.76
C ARG A 171 -9.05 -1.66 12.66
N CYS A 172 -8.67 -1.44 11.39
CA CYS A 172 -9.55 -1.67 10.26
C CYS A 172 -9.98 -3.14 10.13
N ALA A 173 -9.07 -4.09 10.34
CA ALA A 173 -9.39 -5.52 10.33
C ALA A 173 -10.38 -5.92 11.44
N LEU A 174 -10.29 -5.28 12.61
CA LEU A 174 -11.19 -5.53 13.75
C LEU A 174 -12.53 -4.79 13.63
N SER A 175 -12.62 -3.76 12.81
CA SER A 175 -13.82 -2.94 12.63
C SER A 175 -14.88 -3.57 11.71
N GLU A 176 -14.58 -4.70 11.09
CA GLU A 176 -15.47 -5.37 10.12
C GLU A 176 -15.98 -4.44 9.00
N GLY A 177 -15.20 -3.42 8.65
CA GLY A 177 -15.51 -2.46 7.59
C GLY A 177 -16.47 -1.34 7.98
N ARG A 178 -16.75 -1.14 9.28
CA ARG A 178 -17.60 -0.03 9.77
C ARG A 178 -16.90 1.31 9.51
N GLN A 179 -17.51 2.14 8.67
CA GLN A 179 -16.93 3.40 8.22
C GLN A 179 -16.63 4.40 9.33
N GLU A 180 -17.46 4.44 10.37
CA GLU A 180 -17.24 5.29 11.53
C GLU A 180 -16.00 4.91 12.33
N GLU A 181 -15.75 3.60 12.49
CA GLU A 181 -14.56 3.09 13.18
C GLU A 181 -13.29 3.32 12.35
N ILE A 182 -13.37 3.20 11.02
CA ILE A 182 -12.25 3.53 10.12
C ILE A 182 -11.91 5.02 10.22
N ALA A 183 -12.93 5.90 10.25
CA ALA A 183 -12.72 7.33 10.41
C ALA A 183 -12.06 7.66 11.77
N ALA A 184 -12.54 7.03 12.85
CA ALA A 184 -11.95 7.18 14.17
C ALA A 184 -10.50 6.67 14.20
N ALA A 185 -10.24 5.51 13.60
CA ALA A 185 -8.89 4.95 13.51
C ALA A 185 -7.91 5.89 12.77
N LEU A 186 -8.34 6.53 11.68
CA LEU A 186 -7.52 7.52 10.96
C LEU A 186 -7.20 8.74 11.84
N ALA A 187 -8.21 9.28 12.53
CA ALA A 187 -8.02 10.42 13.43
C ALA A 187 -7.08 10.07 14.60
N ASP A 188 -7.24 8.88 15.18
CA ASP A 188 -6.37 8.43 16.28
C ASP A 188 -4.95 8.14 15.80
N THR A 189 -4.78 7.65 14.56
CA THR A 189 -3.46 7.46 13.94
C THR A 189 -2.75 8.80 13.76
N CYS A 190 -3.46 9.87 13.35
CA CYS A 190 -2.90 11.21 13.25
C CYS A 190 -2.39 11.72 14.62
N LYS A 191 -3.22 11.59 15.66
CA LYS A 191 -2.85 11.99 17.02
C LYS A 191 -1.64 11.21 17.52
N LEU A 192 -1.63 9.88 17.29
CA LEU A 192 -0.51 9.01 17.66
C LEU A 192 0.78 9.44 16.95
N TYR A 193 0.68 9.73 15.65
CA TYR A 193 1.82 10.21 14.87
C TYR A 193 2.40 11.51 15.44
N ILE A 194 1.55 12.53 15.65
CA ILE A 194 2.00 13.82 16.23
C ILE A 194 2.57 13.64 17.64
N ALA A 195 1.95 12.80 18.48
CA ALA A 195 2.45 12.51 19.83
C ALA A 195 3.81 11.82 19.81
N ALA A 196 4.09 10.98 18.84
CA ALA A 196 5.40 10.33 18.67
C ALA A 196 6.50 11.30 18.21
N LEU A 197 6.15 12.48 17.72
CA LEU A 197 7.11 13.51 17.29
C LEU A 197 7.45 14.51 18.41
N GLN A 198 6.74 14.52 19.54
CA GLN A 198 6.97 15.37 20.70
C GLN A 198 8.15 14.87 21.55
#